data_5174c328fe6d5e0cb8a6202d7a94d109
#
_entry.id   5174c328fe6d5e0cb8a6202d7a94d109
#
_cell.length_a   1.000
_cell.length_b   1.000
_cell.length_c   1.000
_cell.angle_alpha   90.00
_cell.angle_beta   90.00
_cell.angle_gamma   90.00
#
_symmetry.space_group_name_H-M   'P 1'
#
loop_
_entity.id
_entity.type
_entity.pdbx_description
1 polymer ?
#
loop_
_entity_poly.entity_id
_entity_poly.type
_entity_poly.pdbx_seq_one_letter_code
_entity_poly.pdbx_strand_id
1 'polypeptide(L)'
;IKEHGPIAGERVLQMIHPVIKALSAIHKTGIIHRDISPDNILVNQKEELVLIDFGSARAERQTMTQSMTVLFKRGYTPEEQYRGRGNWGAWSDVYSLCATMYFMLTGIVPNESIERMIHDDIKLLRDMPHIRLSATEEDAIMRGMAVKANRRFQSMESLEAALYESRGWVQRVVLYFQHKSKSVLLAGGAVVLAGVLAVCALLTMGGKLSAIGS
;
A
#
# COMPACT_ATOMS: atom_id res chain seq x y z
N ILE A 1 -4.37 -5.89 -16.19
CA ILE A 1 -4.36 -7.09 -15.31
C ILE A 1 -5.17 -8.19 -15.95
N LYS A 2 -6.40 -7.92 -16.41
CA LYS A 2 -7.23 -8.94 -17.09
C LYS A 2 -6.55 -9.56 -18.32
N GLU A 3 -5.75 -8.78 -19.04
CA GLU A 3 -5.05 -9.23 -20.27
C GLU A 3 -3.60 -9.68 -20.03
N HIS A 4 -2.92 -9.08 -19.03
CA HIS A 4 -1.48 -9.26 -18.84
C HIS A 4 -1.11 -9.92 -17.51
N GLY A 5 -2.08 -10.29 -16.69
CA GLY A 5 -1.88 -10.92 -15.39
C GLY A 5 -1.43 -9.95 -14.28
N PRO A 6 -1.02 -10.50 -13.12
CA PRO A 6 -0.55 -9.73 -11.97
C PRO A 6 0.69 -8.89 -12.26
N ILE A 7 0.83 -7.78 -11.56
CA ILE A 7 1.93 -6.83 -11.71
C ILE A 7 2.98 -7.10 -10.62
N ALA A 8 4.26 -7.01 -10.97
CA ALA A 8 5.36 -7.18 -10.01
C ALA A 8 5.28 -6.14 -8.86
N GLY A 9 5.58 -6.58 -7.63
CA GLY A 9 5.39 -5.78 -6.41
C GLY A 9 6.07 -4.41 -6.47
N GLU A 10 7.33 -4.37 -6.91
CA GLU A 10 8.05 -3.10 -7.05
C GLU A 10 7.36 -2.14 -8.04
N ARG A 11 6.84 -2.68 -9.15
CA ARG A 11 6.11 -1.87 -10.13
C ARG A 11 4.79 -1.34 -9.57
N VAL A 12 4.05 -2.17 -8.82
CA VAL A 12 2.82 -1.71 -8.13
C VAL A 12 3.13 -0.54 -7.21
N LEU A 13 4.17 -0.65 -6.38
CA LEU A 13 4.55 0.42 -5.47
C LEU A 13 4.96 1.70 -6.20
N GLN A 14 5.72 1.60 -7.29
CA GLN A 14 6.06 2.77 -8.13
C GLN A 14 4.83 3.45 -8.71
N MET A 15 3.88 2.66 -9.24
CA MET A 15 2.66 3.19 -9.87
C MET A 15 1.70 3.80 -8.86
N ILE A 16 1.59 3.23 -7.65
CA ILE A 16 0.65 3.68 -6.60
C ILE A 16 1.15 4.94 -5.87
N HIS A 17 2.44 5.18 -5.78
CA HIS A 17 2.99 6.30 -5.02
C HIS A 17 2.40 7.68 -5.41
N PRO A 18 2.29 8.04 -6.71
CA PRO A 18 1.62 9.29 -7.10
C PRO A 18 0.16 9.36 -6.67
N VAL A 19 -0.56 8.23 -6.67
CA VAL A 19 -1.97 8.16 -6.23
C VAL A 19 -2.08 8.44 -4.72
N ILE A 20 -1.19 7.86 -3.91
CA ILE A 20 -1.13 8.15 -2.47
C ILE A 20 -0.90 9.65 -2.23
N LYS A 21 0.03 10.27 -2.96
CA LYS A 21 0.30 11.73 -2.85
C LYS A 21 -0.91 12.58 -3.23
N ALA A 22 -1.61 12.21 -4.30
CA ALA A 22 -2.81 12.92 -4.75
C ALA A 22 -3.92 12.82 -3.71
N LEU A 23 -4.19 11.60 -3.19
CA LEU A 23 -5.20 11.38 -2.14
C LEU A 23 -4.84 12.10 -0.84
N SER A 24 -3.58 12.07 -0.43
CA SER A 24 -3.09 12.84 0.72
C SER A 24 -3.38 14.34 0.58
N ALA A 25 -3.14 14.91 -0.60
CA ALA A 25 -3.42 16.33 -0.86
C ALA A 25 -4.93 16.63 -0.81
N ILE A 26 -5.76 15.74 -1.36
CA ILE A 26 -7.23 15.89 -1.36
C ILE A 26 -7.78 15.76 0.06
N HIS A 27 -7.31 14.79 0.84
CA HIS A 27 -7.76 14.58 2.23
C HIS A 27 -7.48 15.81 3.11
N LYS A 28 -6.39 16.56 2.87
CA LYS A 28 -6.11 17.83 3.57
C LYS A 28 -7.16 18.90 3.33
N THR A 29 -7.91 18.83 2.25
CA THR A 29 -9.07 19.70 1.99
C THR A 29 -10.37 19.19 2.63
N GLY A 30 -10.31 18.05 3.35
CA GLY A 30 -11.47 17.43 3.98
C GLY A 30 -12.37 16.66 3.00
N ILE A 31 -11.87 16.33 1.80
CA ILE A 31 -12.61 15.57 0.78
C ILE A 31 -12.13 14.11 0.80
N ILE A 32 -13.06 13.17 0.88
CA ILE A 32 -12.82 11.73 0.79
C ILE A 32 -13.37 11.22 -0.55
N HIS A 33 -12.60 10.43 -1.27
CA HIS A 33 -12.93 9.98 -2.63
C HIS A 33 -14.07 8.96 -2.66
N ARG A 34 -14.00 7.91 -1.82
CA ARG A 34 -15.02 6.90 -1.55
C ARG A 34 -15.33 5.91 -2.68
N ASP A 35 -14.70 6.04 -3.83
CA ASP A 35 -14.90 5.13 -4.96
C ASP A 35 -13.57 4.76 -5.65
N ILE A 36 -12.55 4.42 -4.85
CA ILE A 36 -11.26 3.96 -5.36
C ILE A 36 -11.40 2.49 -5.73
N SER A 37 -11.10 2.18 -7.00
CA SER A 37 -11.09 0.82 -7.54
C SER A 37 -10.33 0.82 -8.86
N PRO A 38 -9.99 -0.34 -9.42
CA PRO A 38 -9.35 -0.43 -10.74
C PRO A 38 -10.13 0.24 -11.87
N ASP A 39 -11.45 0.32 -11.78
CA ASP A 39 -12.29 0.96 -12.81
C ASP A 39 -12.12 2.48 -12.83
N ASN A 40 -11.76 3.08 -11.68
CA ASN A 40 -11.58 4.52 -11.53
C ASN A 40 -10.10 4.93 -11.52
N ILE A 41 -9.22 4.04 -11.97
CA ILE A 41 -7.80 4.30 -12.12
C ILE A 41 -7.38 4.02 -13.56
N LEU A 42 -6.93 5.05 -14.26
CA LEU A 42 -6.40 4.95 -15.62
C LEU A 42 -4.88 4.93 -15.60
N VAL A 43 -4.30 4.29 -16.60
CA VAL A 43 -2.86 4.36 -16.90
C VAL A 43 -2.68 5.40 -17.99
N ASN A 44 -1.90 6.45 -17.75
CA ASN A 44 -1.60 7.47 -18.75
C ASN A 44 -0.47 7.01 -19.69
N GLN A 45 -0.15 7.83 -20.72
CA GLN A 45 0.90 7.53 -21.70
C GLN A 45 2.31 7.42 -21.08
N LYS A 46 2.52 7.93 -19.86
CA LYS A 46 3.78 7.80 -19.11
C LYS A 46 3.79 6.60 -18.17
N GLU A 47 2.79 5.72 -18.28
CA GLU A 47 2.57 4.57 -17.40
C GLU A 47 2.33 4.94 -15.92
N GLU A 48 1.84 6.16 -15.66
CA GLU A 48 1.44 6.60 -14.33
C GLU A 48 -0.05 6.36 -14.11
N LEU A 49 -0.43 6.01 -12.88
CA LEU A 49 -1.82 5.87 -12.50
C LEU A 49 -2.44 7.24 -12.25
N VAL A 50 -3.60 7.46 -12.85
CA VAL A 50 -4.42 8.66 -12.67
C VAL A 50 -5.77 8.25 -12.12
N LEU A 51 -6.11 8.78 -10.94
CA LEU A 51 -7.40 8.59 -10.33
C LEU A 51 -8.43 9.49 -11.03
N ILE A 52 -9.53 8.88 -11.45
CA ILE A 52 -10.64 9.57 -12.13
C ILE A 52 -11.93 9.38 -11.33
N ASP A 53 -12.96 10.13 -11.72
CA ASP A 53 -14.32 10.03 -11.18
C ASP A 53 -14.44 10.35 -9.69
N PHE A 54 -14.49 11.66 -9.39
CA PHE A 54 -14.79 12.20 -8.06
C PHE A 54 -16.30 12.32 -7.79
N GLY A 55 -17.17 11.65 -8.58
CA GLY A 55 -18.61 11.73 -8.44
C GLY A 55 -19.16 11.28 -7.08
N SER A 56 -18.44 10.38 -6.41
CA SER A 56 -18.74 9.91 -5.05
C SER A 56 -18.01 10.69 -3.94
N ALA A 57 -17.10 11.61 -4.29
CA ALA A 57 -16.33 12.38 -3.34
C ALA A 57 -17.20 13.29 -2.47
N ARG A 58 -16.92 13.33 -1.16
CA ARG A 58 -17.67 14.14 -0.21
C ARG A 58 -16.78 14.71 0.89
N ALA A 59 -17.23 15.84 1.46
CA ALA A 59 -16.63 16.37 2.66
C ALA A 59 -16.86 15.41 3.84
N GLU A 60 -15.83 15.16 4.64
CA GLU A 60 -15.78 14.22 5.75
C GLU A 60 -16.93 14.38 6.76
N ARG A 61 -17.50 15.58 6.89
CA ARG A 61 -18.56 15.94 7.86
C ARG A 61 -19.97 15.99 7.27
N GLN A 62 -20.18 15.63 6.00
CA GLN A 62 -21.51 15.66 5.42
C GLN A 62 -22.31 14.40 5.78
N THR A 63 -23.39 14.59 6.53
CA THR A 63 -24.40 13.57 6.77
C THR A 63 -25.21 13.30 5.49
N MET A 64 -25.52 12.03 5.24
CA MET A 64 -26.32 11.62 4.10
C MET A 64 -27.77 12.15 4.25
N THR A 65 -28.09 13.25 3.56
CA THR A 65 -29.45 13.78 3.46
C THR A 65 -30.12 13.48 2.11
N GLN A 66 -29.45 12.84 1.18
CA GLN A 66 -30.02 12.46 -0.11
C GLN A 66 -29.66 11.02 -0.47
N SER A 67 -30.69 10.26 -0.89
CA SER A 67 -30.60 8.92 -1.47
C SER A 67 -29.84 8.98 -2.79
N MET A 68 -28.52 8.91 -2.75
CA MET A 68 -27.74 8.53 -3.93
C MET A 68 -27.53 7.03 -3.88
N THR A 69 -27.84 6.34 -4.94
CA THR A 69 -27.50 4.94 -5.14
C THR A 69 -25.97 4.84 -5.16
N VAL A 70 -25.38 4.54 -4.01
CA VAL A 70 -23.94 4.25 -3.93
C VAL A 70 -23.75 2.89 -4.58
N LEU A 71 -23.19 2.85 -5.77
CA LEU A 71 -22.78 1.62 -6.42
C LEU A 71 -21.56 1.07 -5.65
N PHE A 72 -21.82 0.08 -4.80
CA PHE A 72 -20.77 -0.62 -4.09
C PHE A 72 -19.93 -1.44 -5.07
N LYS A 73 -18.61 -1.25 -5.03
CA LYS A 73 -17.68 -2.05 -5.84
C LYS A 73 -17.18 -3.24 -5.01
N ARG A 74 -17.62 -4.44 -5.41
CA ARG A 74 -17.29 -5.70 -4.73
C ARG A 74 -15.79 -5.80 -4.50
N GLY A 75 -15.42 -6.11 -3.25
CA GLY A 75 -14.04 -6.28 -2.83
C GLY A 75 -13.26 -4.98 -2.55
N TYR A 76 -13.70 -3.83 -3.11
CA TYR A 76 -12.99 -2.55 -2.93
C TYR A 76 -13.68 -1.60 -1.95
N THR A 77 -14.98 -1.78 -1.70
CA THR A 77 -15.77 -0.95 -0.79
C THR A 77 -15.57 -1.40 0.66
N PRO A 78 -15.12 -0.52 1.60
CA PRO A 78 -14.99 -0.85 3.01
C PRO A 78 -16.34 -0.97 3.71
N GLU A 79 -16.41 -1.71 4.83
CA GLU A 79 -17.64 -2.09 5.51
C GLU A 79 -18.47 -0.88 5.99
N GLU A 80 -17.81 0.19 6.42
CA GLU A 80 -18.48 1.39 6.91
C GLU A 80 -19.28 2.12 5.83
N GLN A 81 -18.98 1.91 4.54
CA GLN A 81 -19.74 2.51 3.45
C GLN A 81 -21.08 1.80 3.19
N TYR A 82 -21.20 0.52 3.58
CA TYR A 82 -22.49 -0.21 3.49
C TYR A 82 -23.50 0.25 4.55
N ARG A 83 -23.05 0.98 5.56
CA ARG A 83 -23.91 1.51 6.62
C ARG A 83 -24.39 2.90 6.22
N GLY A 84 -25.69 3.13 6.08
CA GLY A 84 -26.28 4.40 5.62
C GLY A 84 -25.93 5.64 6.46
N ARG A 85 -25.41 5.45 7.68
CA ARG A 85 -24.85 6.47 8.57
C ARG A 85 -23.39 6.14 8.91
N GLY A 86 -22.62 5.68 7.91
CA GLY A 86 -21.24 5.28 8.11
C GLY A 86 -20.36 6.45 8.53
N ASN A 87 -19.47 6.18 9.48
CA ASN A 87 -18.37 7.07 9.80
C ASN A 87 -17.23 6.75 8.82
N TRP A 88 -17.13 7.50 7.72
CA TRP A 88 -16.06 7.37 6.73
C TRP A 88 -15.03 8.48 6.88
N GLY A 89 -13.84 8.23 6.43
CA GLY A 89 -12.73 9.17 6.48
C GLY A 89 -11.59 8.70 5.57
N ALA A 90 -10.40 9.28 5.73
CA ALA A 90 -9.22 8.89 4.96
C ALA A 90 -8.93 7.37 5.02
N TRP A 91 -9.25 6.71 6.13
CA TRP A 91 -9.13 5.26 6.32
C TRP A 91 -10.01 4.43 5.38
N SER A 92 -11.12 5.01 4.86
CA SER A 92 -11.97 4.34 3.88
C SER A 92 -11.26 4.26 2.53
N ASP A 93 -10.64 5.36 2.10
CA ASP A 93 -9.83 5.40 0.87
C ASP A 93 -8.56 4.55 1.00
N VAL A 94 -7.97 4.48 2.22
CA VAL A 94 -6.85 3.55 2.51
C VAL A 94 -7.25 2.10 2.21
N TYR A 95 -8.43 1.67 2.69
CA TYR A 95 -8.91 0.32 2.41
C TYR A 95 -9.04 0.06 0.91
N SER A 96 -9.74 0.94 0.21
CA SER A 96 -10.03 0.79 -1.21
C SER A 96 -8.75 0.80 -2.06
N LEU A 97 -7.76 1.64 -1.70
CA LEU A 97 -6.47 1.68 -2.37
C LEU A 97 -5.67 0.39 -2.12
N CYS A 98 -5.59 -0.10 -0.88
CA CYS A 98 -4.90 -1.34 -0.55
C CYS A 98 -5.59 -2.56 -1.19
N ALA A 99 -6.93 -2.59 -1.28
CA ALA A 99 -7.67 -3.62 -2.02
C ALA A 99 -7.35 -3.58 -3.52
N THR A 100 -7.18 -2.38 -4.08
CA THR A 100 -6.72 -2.21 -5.47
C THR A 100 -5.29 -2.71 -5.64
N MET A 101 -4.37 -2.40 -4.71
CA MET A 101 -3.00 -2.93 -4.73
C MET A 101 -2.98 -4.46 -4.63
N TYR A 102 -3.81 -5.04 -3.75
CA TYR A 102 -3.95 -6.48 -3.63
C TYR A 102 -4.37 -7.11 -4.97
N PHE A 103 -5.38 -6.55 -5.64
CA PHE A 103 -5.80 -7.00 -6.96
C PHE A 103 -4.68 -6.85 -8.00
N MET A 104 -3.95 -5.74 -8.00
CA MET A 104 -2.82 -5.53 -8.92
C MET A 104 -1.72 -6.58 -8.74
N LEU A 105 -1.45 -6.97 -7.50
CA LEU A 105 -0.41 -7.95 -7.14
C LEU A 105 -0.82 -9.39 -7.42
N THR A 106 -2.11 -9.72 -7.21
CA THR A 106 -2.58 -11.11 -7.21
C THR A 106 -3.42 -11.48 -8.41
N GLY A 107 -4.04 -10.49 -9.09
CA GLY A 107 -5.10 -10.71 -10.06
C GLY A 107 -6.43 -11.16 -9.44
N ILE A 108 -6.52 -11.26 -8.12
CA ILE A 108 -7.69 -11.74 -7.37
C ILE A 108 -8.41 -10.55 -6.75
N VAL A 109 -9.70 -10.41 -7.05
CA VAL A 109 -10.58 -9.45 -6.35
C VAL A 109 -10.80 -9.95 -4.92
N PRO A 110 -10.51 -9.13 -3.87
CA PRO A 110 -10.77 -9.56 -2.50
C PRO A 110 -12.26 -9.85 -2.26
N ASN A 111 -12.57 -10.70 -1.28
CA ASN A 111 -13.94 -10.87 -0.81
C ASN A 111 -14.51 -9.55 -0.28
N GLU A 112 -15.84 -9.39 -0.34
CA GLU A 112 -16.49 -8.18 0.14
C GLU A 112 -16.21 -7.95 1.63
N SER A 113 -15.97 -6.69 2.01
CA SER A 113 -15.62 -6.34 3.39
C SER A 113 -16.67 -6.79 4.40
N ILE A 114 -17.95 -6.81 4.00
CA ILE A 114 -19.06 -7.30 4.84
C ILE A 114 -19.03 -8.83 5.01
N GLU A 115 -18.63 -9.59 4.00
CA GLU A 115 -18.43 -11.04 4.11
C GLU A 115 -17.25 -11.34 5.02
N ARG A 116 -16.15 -10.59 4.88
CA ARG A 116 -14.95 -10.68 5.70
C ARG A 116 -15.18 -10.32 7.18
N MET A 117 -16.25 -9.59 7.52
CA MET A 117 -16.65 -9.37 8.91
C MET A 117 -17.10 -10.66 9.60
N ILE A 118 -17.67 -11.59 8.85
CA ILE A 118 -18.20 -12.86 9.35
C ILE A 118 -17.07 -13.90 9.36
N HIS A 119 -16.37 -13.99 8.24
CA HIS A 119 -15.25 -14.92 8.05
C HIS A 119 -14.20 -14.26 7.15
N ASP A 120 -13.03 -13.93 7.72
CA ASP A 120 -11.94 -13.31 6.97
C ASP A 120 -10.95 -14.37 6.52
N ASP A 121 -11.16 -14.87 5.33
CA ASP A 121 -10.36 -15.90 4.65
C ASP A 121 -9.45 -15.32 3.55
N ILE A 122 -9.16 -14.01 3.62
CA ILE A 122 -8.29 -13.38 2.64
C ILE A 122 -6.90 -14.03 2.64
N LYS A 123 -6.44 -14.44 1.45
CA LYS A 123 -5.09 -14.98 1.30
C LYS A 123 -4.05 -13.91 1.59
N LEU A 124 -3.10 -14.21 2.47
CA LEU A 124 -1.99 -13.30 2.76
C LEU A 124 -1.05 -13.22 1.55
N LEU A 125 -0.52 -12.03 1.28
CA LEU A 125 0.42 -11.83 0.17
C LEU A 125 1.69 -12.69 0.33
N ARG A 126 2.15 -12.88 1.57
CA ARG A 126 3.30 -13.74 1.92
C ARG A 126 3.14 -15.21 1.56
N ASP A 127 1.88 -15.68 1.44
CA ASP A 127 1.58 -17.07 1.08
C ASP A 127 1.56 -17.29 -0.44
N MET A 128 1.82 -16.22 -1.22
CA MET A 128 1.82 -16.24 -2.67
C MET A 128 3.25 -16.12 -3.23
N PRO A 129 3.88 -17.23 -3.67
CA PRO A 129 5.32 -17.27 -3.97
C PRO A 129 5.77 -16.39 -5.15
N HIS A 130 4.83 -15.94 -5.99
CA HIS A 130 5.11 -15.04 -7.11
C HIS A 130 5.16 -13.56 -6.70
N ILE A 131 4.69 -13.21 -5.49
CA ILE A 131 4.71 -11.85 -4.98
C ILE A 131 6.05 -11.59 -4.28
N ARG A 132 6.74 -10.55 -4.73
CA ARG A 132 8.04 -10.14 -4.17
C ARG A 132 7.89 -8.74 -3.58
N LEU A 133 7.62 -8.71 -2.29
CA LEU A 133 7.57 -7.52 -1.44
C LEU A 133 8.39 -7.81 -0.17
N SER A 134 8.83 -6.78 0.53
CA SER A 134 9.34 -6.94 1.89
C SER A 134 8.19 -7.25 2.85
N ALA A 135 8.48 -7.89 3.98
CA ALA A 135 7.48 -8.18 5.01
C ALA A 135 6.75 -6.91 5.48
N THR A 136 7.47 -5.78 5.58
CA THR A 136 6.88 -4.48 5.95
C THR A 136 5.87 -3.98 4.92
N GLU A 137 6.17 -4.13 3.63
CA GLU A 137 5.27 -3.72 2.54
C GLU A 137 4.02 -4.60 2.47
N GLU A 138 4.20 -5.92 2.64
CA GLU A 138 3.08 -6.86 2.72
C GLU A 138 2.18 -6.55 3.90
N ASP A 139 2.76 -6.39 5.11
CA ASP A 139 2.02 -6.05 6.31
C ASP A 139 1.29 -4.71 6.18
N ALA A 140 1.91 -3.72 5.53
CA ALA A 140 1.26 -2.42 5.29
C ALA A 140 0.03 -2.56 4.38
N ILE A 141 0.13 -3.31 3.28
CA ILE A 141 -1.01 -3.52 2.37
C ILE A 141 -2.12 -4.30 3.12
N MET A 142 -1.78 -5.39 3.79
CA MET A 142 -2.76 -6.22 4.51
C MET A 142 -3.40 -5.46 5.67
N ARG A 143 -2.64 -4.66 6.41
CA ARG A 143 -3.16 -3.77 7.45
C ARG A 143 -4.10 -2.72 6.88
N GLY A 144 -3.77 -2.12 5.73
CA GLY A 144 -4.66 -1.17 5.04
C GLY A 144 -6.00 -1.78 4.68
N MET A 145 -6.03 -3.09 4.40
CA MET A 145 -7.24 -3.88 4.11
C MET A 145 -7.92 -4.48 5.35
N ALA A 146 -7.51 -4.13 6.58
CA ALA A 146 -8.19 -4.61 7.79
C ALA A 146 -9.68 -4.25 7.74
N VAL A 147 -10.56 -5.19 8.09
CA VAL A 147 -12.02 -4.98 8.00
C VAL A 147 -12.45 -3.85 8.93
N LYS A 148 -11.93 -3.81 10.16
CA LYS A 148 -12.23 -2.74 11.13
C LYS A 148 -11.43 -1.48 10.81
N ALA A 149 -12.12 -0.36 10.59
CA ALA A 149 -11.53 0.94 10.25
C ALA A 149 -10.42 1.40 11.22
N ASN A 150 -10.61 1.19 12.53
CA ASN A 150 -9.64 1.60 13.56
C ASN A 150 -8.34 0.76 13.57
N ARG A 151 -8.29 -0.34 12.83
CA ARG A 151 -7.06 -1.16 12.66
C ARG A 151 -6.25 -0.73 11.44
N ARG A 152 -6.82 0.09 10.54
CA ARG A 152 -6.16 0.59 9.34
C ARG A 152 -5.25 1.77 9.64
N PHE A 153 -4.47 2.18 8.66
CA PHE A 153 -3.86 3.50 8.66
C PHE A 153 -4.96 4.58 8.59
N GLN A 154 -4.83 5.61 9.40
CA GLN A 154 -5.84 6.65 9.51
C GLN A 154 -5.65 7.78 8.48
N SER A 155 -4.54 7.79 7.77
CA SER A 155 -4.24 8.75 6.70
C SER A 155 -3.38 8.12 5.60
N MET A 156 -3.34 8.76 4.44
CA MET A 156 -2.47 8.35 3.33
C MET A 156 -1.00 8.56 3.66
N GLU A 157 -0.65 9.56 4.46
CA GLU A 157 0.73 9.79 4.93
C GLU A 157 1.22 8.64 5.78
N SER A 158 0.37 8.10 6.67
CA SER A 158 0.76 6.95 7.51
C SER A 158 0.90 5.66 6.71
N LEU A 159 0.08 5.46 5.67
CA LEU A 159 0.25 4.35 4.72
C LEU A 159 1.54 4.52 3.92
N GLU A 160 1.80 5.74 3.40
CA GLU A 160 3.01 6.04 2.66
C GLU A 160 4.27 5.75 3.46
N ALA A 161 4.31 6.24 4.70
CA ALA A 161 5.43 5.98 5.61
C ALA A 161 5.70 4.48 5.76
N ALA A 162 4.64 3.68 6.00
CA ALA A 162 4.77 2.23 6.16
C ALA A 162 5.27 1.52 4.89
N LEU A 163 4.87 1.99 3.70
CA LEU A 163 5.27 1.38 2.43
C LEU A 163 6.69 1.79 1.96
N TYR A 164 7.15 3.02 2.29
CA TYR A 164 8.33 3.59 1.63
C TYR A 164 9.45 4.04 2.57
N GLU A 165 9.22 4.20 3.89
CA GLU A 165 10.28 4.67 4.83
C GLU A 165 11.47 3.71 4.90
N SER A 166 11.22 2.41 4.93
CA SER A 166 12.29 1.41 4.92
C SER A 166 13.14 1.48 3.65
N ARG A 167 12.51 1.72 2.49
CA ARG A 167 13.20 1.91 1.21
C ARG A 167 14.05 3.18 1.22
N GLY A 168 13.52 4.28 1.73
CA GLY A 168 14.24 5.55 1.82
C GLY A 168 15.45 5.47 2.74
N TRP A 169 15.39 4.68 3.80
CA TRP A 169 16.53 4.43 4.68
C TRP A 169 17.62 3.58 3.99
N VAL A 170 17.22 2.46 3.37
CA VAL A 170 18.14 1.59 2.63
C VAL A 170 18.82 2.36 1.50
N GLN A 171 18.06 3.16 0.73
CA GLN A 171 18.62 3.95 -0.36
C GLN A 171 19.59 5.04 0.14
N ARG A 172 19.28 5.69 1.28
CA ARG A 172 20.20 6.65 1.93
C ARG A 172 21.47 5.97 2.45
N VAL A 173 21.35 4.78 3.02
CA VAL A 173 22.49 3.99 3.47
C VAL A 173 23.37 3.57 2.29
N VAL A 174 22.78 3.07 1.22
CA VAL A 174 23.51 2.69 0.00
C VAL A 174 24.23 3.90 -0.61
N LEU A 175 23.55 5.05 -0.74
CA LEU A 175 24.15 6.28 -1.26
C LEU A 175 25.28 6.80 -0.34
N TYR A 176 25.12 6.72 0.98
CA TYR A 176 26.15 7.09 1.95
C TYR A 176 27.41 6.23 1.76
N PHE A 177 27.25 4.91 1.64
CA PHE A 177 28.37 4.00 1.41
C PHE A 177 28.98 4.15 0.01
N GLN A 178 28.19 4.39 -1.03
CA GLN A 178 28.69 4.67 -2.38
C GLN A 178 29.51 5.95 -2.44
N HIS A 179 29.07 7.01 -1.74
CA HIS A 179 29.80 8.27 -1.67
C HIS A 179 31.11 8.13 -0.89
N LYS A 180 31.07 7.42 0.25
CA LYS A 180 32.24 7.14 1.07
C LYS A 180 33.25 6.19 0.40
N SER A 181 32.74 5.24 -0.42
CA SER A 181 33.57 4.32 -1.21
C SER A 181 34.43 5.07 -2.24
N LYS A 182 33.91 6.11 -2.89
CA LYS A 182 34.70 6.95 -3.81
C LYS A 182 35.85 7.69 -3.11
N SER A 183 35.68 8.05 -1.82
CA SER A 183 36.71 8.69 -1.00
C SER A 183 37.72 7.70 -0.42
N VAL A 184 37.34 6.44 -0.26
CA VAL A 184 38.16 5.36 0.37
C VAL A 184 38.90 4.53 -0.69
N LEU A 185 38.45 4.49 -1.94
CA LEU A 185 39.19 3.88 -3.06
C LEU A 185 40.49 4.61 -3.38
N LEU A 186 40.64 5.86 -2.91
CA LEU A 186 41.92 6.59 -2.96
C LEU A 186 42.84 6.28 -1.75
N ALA A 187 42.39 5.52 -0.75
CA ALA A 187 43.13 5.24 0.47
C ALA A 187 43.17 3.77 0.95
N GLY A 188 42.70 2.79 0.19
CA GLY A 188 42.81 1.38 0.54
C GLY A 188 41.56 0.54 0.41
N GLY A 189 41.46 -0.16 -0.70
CA GLY A 189 40.21 -0.82 -1.19
C GLY A 189 39.79 -2.14 -0.52
N ALA A 190 40.29 -2.56 0.61
CA ALA A 190 39.99 -3.87 1.21
C ALA A 190 38.98 -3.86 2.39
N VAL A 191 38.82 -2.73 3.07
CA VAL A 191 37.98 -2.66 4.30
C VAL A 191 36.50 -2.42 4.01
N VAL A 192 36.17 -1.84 2.87
CA VAL A 192 34.78 -1.46 2.54
C VAL A 192 33.93 -2.66 2.08
N LEU A 193 34.56 -3.63 1.40
CA LEU A 193 33.84 -4.84 0.95
C LEU A 193 33.44 -5.73 2.15
N ALA A 194 34.27 -5.79 3.17
CA ALA A 194 33.97 -6.53 4.40
C ALA A 194 32.82 -5.91 5.21
N GLY A 195 32.73 -4.58 5.23
CA GLY A 195 31.62 -3.87 5.92
C GLY A 195 30.26 -4.06 5.27
N VAL A 196 30.20 -4.03 3.93
CA VAL A 196 28.93 -4.26 3.19
C VAL A 196 28.48 -5.71 3.32
N LEU A 197 29.41 -6.66 3.26
CA LEU A 197 29.11 -8.07 3.46
C LEU A 197 28.65 -8.38 4.89
N ALA A 198 29.23 -7.72 5.91
CA ALA A 198 28.83 -7.86 7.31
C ALA A 198 27.42 -7.31 7.57
N VAL A 199 27.07 -6.17 6.97
CA VAL A 199 25.72 -5.59 7.07
C VAL A 199 24.68 -6.46 6.34
N CYS A 200 25.01 -6.98 5.16
CA CYS A 200 24.13 -7.93 4.45
C CYS A 200 23.94 -9.23 5.25
N ALA A 201 25.01 -9.75 5.88
CA ALA A 201 24.94 -10.94 6.72
C ALA A 201 24.11 -10.72 7.99
N LEU A 202 24.21 -9.56 8.63
CA LEU A 202 23.39 -9.20 9.79
C LEU A 202 21.91 -9.03 9.43
N LEU A 203 21.60 -8.49 8.26
CA LEU A 203 20.22 -8.36 7.77
C LEU A 203 19.60 -9.71 7.39
N THR A 204 20.40 -10.67 6.91
CA THR A 204 19.94 -12.02 6.61
C THR A 204 19.86 -12.92 7.85
N MET A 205 20.67 -12.67 8.89
CA MET A 205 20.61 -13.43 10.16
C MET A 205 19.55 -12.90 11.12
N GLY A 206 19.23 -11.59 11.10
CA GLY A 206 18.16 -11.00 11.92
C GLY A 206 16.76 -11.57 11.58
N GLY A 207 16.56 -12.02 10.33
CA GLY A 207 15.34 -12.72 9.92
C GLY A 207 15.22 -14.17 10.37
N LYS A 208 16.31 -14.79 10.87
CA LYS A 208 16.30 -16.20 11.32
C LYS A 208 16.23 -16.37 12.85
N LEU A 209 16.43 -15.31 13.63
CA LEU A 209 16.39 -15.37 15.10
C LEU A 209 15.00 -15.22 15.70
N SER A 210 14.01 -14.82 14.94
CA SER A 210 12.60 -14.82 15.38
C SER A 210 11.88 -16.18 15.21
N ALA A 211 12.54 -17.18 14.63
CA ALA A 211 11.93 -18.51 14.35
C ALA A 211 12.38 -19.62 15.32
N ILE A 212 13.19 -19.30 16.37
CA ILE A 212 13.62 -20.27 17.38
C ILE A 212 13.28 -19.69 18.76
N GLY A 213 12.01 -19.66 19.09
CA GLY A 213 11.55 -19.20 20.40
C GLY A 213 10.03 -19.30 20.56
N SER A 214 9.49 -20.50 20.34
CA SER A 214 8.16 -20.90 20.83
C SER A 214 8.17 -22.39 21.03
#